data_a7eee86dc6f41443170d6ca52e944426
#
_entry.id   a7eee86dc6f41443170d6ca52e944426
#
_cell.length_a   1.000
_cell.length_b   1.000
_cell.length_c   1.000
_cell.angle_alpha   90.00
_cell.angle_beta   90.00
_cell.angle_gamma   90.00
#
_symmetry.space_group_name_H-M   'P 1'
#
loop_
_entity.id
_entity.type
_entity.pdbx_description
1 polymer ?
#
loop_
_entity_poly.entity_id
_entity_poly.type
_entity_poly.pdbx_seq_one_letter_code
_entity_poly.pdbx_strand_id
1 'polypeptide(L)'
;LDNGLWNECVRFHGHACPGLAMGYRAAELGMEALGIPVGRAADEEIVCVAENDACGVDCIQCMISCTVGKGNLVMRPSGKMAFSFFDRRTGKSARVLFKPMERTNDREAAIKAILTAPKEEIVEIKTPHYEAPEKARSFESIRCDRCGEFCREDKIRLSKGERYCSDCYTPYDR
;
A
#
# COMPACT_ATOMS: atom_id res chain seq x y z
N LEU A 1 -2.83 -15.95 -15.15
CA LEU A 1 -3.63 -14.73 -14.93
C LEU A 1 -5.09 -15.09 -14.71
N ASP A 2 -5.67 -14.70 -13.58
CA ASP A 2 -7.12 -14.75 -13.38
C ASP A 2 -7.76 -13.51 -14.05
N ASN A 3 -8.34 -13.72 -15.24
CA ASN A 3 -8.96 -12.65 -16.00
C ASN A 3 -10.13 -11.98 -15.23
N GLY A 4 -10.83 -12.71 -14.37
CA GLY A 4 -11.92 -12.19 -13.54
C GLY A 4 -11.39 -11.17 -12.54
N LEU A 5 -10.35 -11.54 -11.80
CA LEU A 5 -9.75 -10.69 -10.77
C LEU A 5 -9.03 -9.46 -11.38
N TRP A 6 -8.37 -9.63 -12.54
CA TRP A 6 -7.81 -8.49 -13.28
C TRP A 6 -8.89 -7.48 -13.67
N ASN A 7 -10.01 -7.97 -14.20
CA ASN A 7 -11.13 -7.11 -14.59
C ASN A 7 -11.78 -6.41 -13.38
N GLU A 8 -11.78 -7.05 -12.19
CA GLU A 8 -12.19 -6.38 -10.95
C GLU A 8 -11.26 -5.23 -10.59
N CYS A 9 -9.94 -5.43 -10.68
CA CYS A 9 -8.95 -4.38 -10.43
C CYS A 9 -9.10 -3.21 -11.42
N VAL A 10 -9.29 -3.51 -12.71
CA VAL A 10 -9.52 -2.48 -13.75
C VAL A 10 -10.79 -1.68 -13.46
N ARG A 11 -11.86 -2.36 -13.05
CA ARG A 11 -13.14 -1.71 -12.70
C ARG A 11 -13.02 -0.86 -11.45
N PHE A 12 -12.28 -1.33 -10.44
CA PHE A 12 -12.01 -0.59 -9.21
C PHE A 12 -11.17 0.66 -9.47
N HIS A 13 -10.11 0.55 -10.27
CA HIS A 13 -9.21 1.64 -10.61
C HIS A 13 -9.75 2.59 -11.69
N GLY A 14 -10.69 2.12 -12.52
CA GLY A 14 -11.32 2.89 -13.59
C GLY A 14 -10.70 2.70 -14.98
N HIS A 15 -9.50 2.15 -15.10
CA HIS A 15 -8.86 1.86 -16.39
C HIS A 15 -7.71 0.86 -16.26
N ALA A 16 -7.30 0.23 -17.36
CA ALA A 16 -6.10 -0.60 -17.39
C ALA A 16 -4.84 0.25 -17.62
N CYS A 17 -3.77 0.02 -16.84
CA CYS A 17 -2.48 0.68 -17.03
C CYS A 17 -1.31 -0.21 -16.53
N PRO A 18 -0.08 0.06 -16.97
CA PRO A 18 1.10 -0.68 -16.51
C PRO A 18 1.30 -0.63 -15.00
N GLY A 19 1.05 0.53 -14.36
CA GLY A 19 1.13 0.64 -12.91
C GLY A 19 0.13 -0.25 -12.18
N LEU A 20 -1.10 -0.37 -12.70
CA LEU A 20 -2.10 -1.29 -12.16
C LEU A 20 -1.63 -2.74 -12.33
N ALA A 21 -1.08 -3.10 -13.51
CA ALA A 21 -0.53 -4.44 -13.77
C ALA A 21 0.63 -4.79 -12.81
N MET A 22 1.48 -3.82 -12.46
CA MET A 22 2.51 -4.02 -11.43
C MET A 22 1.89 -4.32 -10.07
N GLY A 23 0.86 -3.59 -9.66
CA GLY A 23 0.14 -3.85 -8.42
C GLY A 23 -0.51 -5.24 -8.38
N TYR A 24 -1.11 -5.67 -9.50
CA TYR A 24 -1.67 -7.00 -9.65
C TYR A 24 -0.59 -8.08 -9.42
N ARG A 25 0.55 -7.96 -10.11
CA ARG A 25 1.68 -8.89 -9.95
C ARG A 25 2.30 -8.82 -8.54
N ALA A 26 2.35 -7.63 -7.95
CA ALA A 26 2.84 -7.50 -6.56
C ALA A 26 1.96 -8.28 -5.58
N ALA A 27 0.64 -8.20 -5.74
CA ALA A 27 -0.31 -8.95 -4.91
C ALA A 27 -0.14 -10.47 -5.08
N GLU A 28 -0.08 -10.96 -6.33
CA GLU A 28 0.15 -12.40 -6.61
C GLU A 28 1.47 -12.89 -5.98
N LEU A 29 2.57 -12.21 -6.29
CA LEU A 29 3.91 -12.64 -5.88
C LEU A 29 4.16 -12.46 -4.38
N GLY A 30 3.53 -11.44 -3.77
CA GLY A 30 3.56 -11.25 -2.33
C GLY A 30 2.87 -12.39 -1.59
N MET A 31 1.67 -12.78 -2.02
CA MET A 31 0.95 -13.90 -1.43
C MET A 31 1.65 -15.24 -1.67
N GLU A 32 2.19 -15.47 -2.87
CA GLU A 32 3.02 -16.64 -3.18
C GLU A 32 4.23 -16.73 -2.23
N ALA A 33 4.94 -15.63 -2.02
CA ALA A 33 6.11 -15.58 -1.14
C ALA A 33 5.77 -15.84 0.34
N LEU A 34 4.56 -15.46 0.78
CA LEU A 34 4.05 -15.81 2.11
C LEU A 34 3.57 -17.27 2.19
N GLY A 35 3.39 -17.95 1.05
CA GLY A 35 2.88 -19.32 0.97
C GLY A 35 1.38 -19.42 1.21
N ILE A 36 0.62 -18.38 0.86
CA ILE A 36 -0.84 -18.33 0.99
C ILE A 36 -1.49 -17.98 -0.36
N PRO A 37 -2.73 -18.42 -0.62
CA PRO A 37 -3.43 -18.04 -1.84
C PRO A 37 -3.75 -16.54 -1.85
N VAL A 38 -3.89 -15.98 -3.04
CA VAL A 38 -4.48 -14.65 -3.22
C VAL A 38 -5.92 -14.70 -2.72
N GLY A 39 -6.28 -13.77 -1.86
CA GLY A 39 -7.61 -13.71 -1.28
C GLY A 39 -7.76 -12.49 -0.36
N ARG A 40 -9.00 -12.15 -0.09
CA ARG A 40 -9.35 -10.96 0.71
C ARG A 40 -9.13 -11.22 2.19
N ALA A 41 -8.27 -10.46 2.81
CA ALA A 41 -8.11 -10.42 4.26
C ALA A 41 -9.41 -9.95 4.93
N ALA A 42 -9.95 -10.75 5.84
CA ALA A 42 -11.20 -10.43 6.54
C ALA A 42 -11.00 -9.27 7.51
N ASP A 43 -9.85 -9.24 8.17
CA ASP A 43 -9.44 -8.21 9.12
C ASP A 43 -8.00 -7.75 8.79
N GLU A 44 -7.15 -7.53 9.77
CA GLU A 44 -5.77 -7.07 9.64
C GLU A 44 -4.75 -8.22 9.68
N GLU A 45 -5.15 -9.46 9.42
CA GLU A 45 -4.26 -10.63 9.43
C GLU A 45 -3.16 -10.51 8.36
N ILE A 46 -3.46 -9.86 7.22
CA ILE A 46 -2.48 -9.46 6.21
C ILE A 46 -2.33 -7.96 6.23
N VAL A 47 -1.10 -7.48 6.28
CA VAL A 47 -0.75 -6.06 6.20
C VAL A 47 0.11 -5.83 4.97
N CYS A 48 -0.17 -4.78 4.24
CA CYS A 48 0.69 -4.29 3.16
C CYS A 48 1.25 -2.91 3.51
N VAL A 49 2.55 -2.75 3.33
CA VAL A 49 3.21 -1.44 3.32
C VAL A 49 3.55 -1.10 1.87
N ALA A 50 2.93 -0.05 1.34
CA ALA A 50 3.20 0.46 0.00
C ALA A 50 4.27 1.56 0.07
N GLU A 51 5.39 1.39 -0.66
CA GLU A 51 6.47 2.37 -0.73
C GLU A 51 6.26 3.41 -1.85
N ASN A 52 5.07 3.40 -2.43
CA ASN A 52 4.59 4.35 -3.44
C ASN A 52 3.08 4.61 -3.26
N ASP A 53 2.60 5.61 -3.94
CA ASP A 53 1.19 6.04 -4.01
C ASP A 53 0.64 5.96 -5.46
N ALA A 54 1.19 5.03 -6.24
CA ALA A 54 0.85 4.84 -7.66
C ALA A 54 -0.33 3.86 -7.84
N CYS A 55 -0.79 3.73 -9.09
CA CYS A 55 -1.94 2.91 -9.49
C CYS A 55 -1.96 1.48 -8.92
N GLY A 56 -0.78 0.88 -8.71
CA GLY A 56 -0.66 -0.49 -8.17
C GLY A 56 -1.26 -0.69 -6.79
N VAL A 57 -1.36 0.38 -5.99
CA VAL A 57 -1.98 0.36 -4.66
C VAL A 57 -3.43 -0.11 -4.72
N ASP A 58 -4.14 0.21 -5.79
CA ASP A 58 -5.54 -0.17 -5.97
C ASP A 58 -5.73 -1.68 -6.16
N CYS A 59 -4.78 -2.36 -6.82
CA CYS A 59 -4.79 -3.82 -6.89
C CYS A 59 -4.60 -4.46 -5.50
N ILE A 60 -3.73 -3.90 -4.67
CA ILE A 60 -3.54 -4.39 -3.29
C ILE A 60 -4.85 -4.30 -2.51
N GLN A 61 -5.58 -3.20 -2.65
CA GLN A 61 -6.88 -3.03 -2.00
C GLN A 61 -7.92 -4.02 -2.55
N CYS A 62 -8.01 -4.15 -3.87
CA CYS A 62 -9.00 -4.98 -4.54
C CYS A 62 -8.78 -6.47 -4.28
N MET A 63 -7.54 -6.97 -4.46
CA MET A 63 -7.22 -8.38 -4.44
C MET A 63 -7.05 -8.96 -3.03
N ILE A 64 -6.44 -8.19 -2.13
CA ILE A 64 -6.04 -8.68 -0.79
C ILE A 64 -6.91 -8.05 0.30
N SER A 65 -7.66 -6.99 -0.01
CA SER A 65 -8.38 -6.18 0.97
C SER A 65 -7.48 -5.57 2.05
N CYS A 66 -6.21 -5.29 1.72
CA CYS A 66 -5.43 -4.35 2.49
C CYS A 66 -5.89 -2.95 2.12
N THR A 67 -6.60 -2.27 3.02
CA THR A 67 -7.19 -0.95 2.75
C THR A 67 -6.74 0.10 3.75
N VAL A 68 -6.68 1.36 3.32
CA VAL A 68 -6.35 2.49 4.18
C VAL A 68 -7.35 2.61 5.33
N GLY A 69 -8.65 2.48 5.02
CA GLY A 69 -9.73 2.61 6.02
C GLY A 69 -9.71 1.53 7.09
N LYS A 70 -9.32 0.31 6.75
CA LYS A 70 -9.17 -0.80 7.70
C LYS A 70 -7.85 -0.71 8.50
N GLY A 71 -6.87 0.06 8.01
CA GLY A 71 -5.60 0.26 8.68
C GLY A 71 -4.52 -0.77 8.35
N ASN A 72 -4.82 -1.74 7.49
CA ASN A 72 -3.87 -2.77 7.07
C ASN A 72 -3.21 -2.49 5.69
N LEU A 73 -3.44 -1.33 5.11
CA LEU A 73 -2.64 -0.73 4.06
C LEU A 73 -1.94 0.51 4.62
N VAL A 74 -0.64 0.42 4.81
CA VAL A 74 0.18 1.49 5.36
C VAL A 74 0.99 2.15 4.26
N MET A 75 0.81 3.44 4.09
CA MET A 75 1.52 4.22 3.08
C MET A 75 2.85 4.74 3.65
N ARG A 76 3.97 4.36 3.02
CA ARG A 76 5.32 4.88 3.31
C ARG A 76 6.00 5.30 2.00
N PRO A 77 5.49 6.32 1.30
CA PRO A 77 5.89 6.68 -0.05
C PRO A 77 7.36 7.14 -0.08
N SER A 78 8.25 6.20 -0.39
CA SER A 78 9.67 6.47 -0.62
C SER A 78 10.00 6.63 -2.11
N GLY A 79 8.98 6.54 -2.99
CA GLY A 79 9.12 6.60 -4.44
C GLY A 79 9.61 5.30 -5.08
N LYS A 80 9.70 4.21 -4.32
CA LYS A 80 10.08 2.90 -4.85
C LYS A 80 8.85 2.12 -5.27
N MET A 81 8.90 1.47 -6.43
CA MET A 81 7.86 0.54 -6.85
C MET A 81 8.02 -0.78 -6.08
N ALA A 82 7.63 -0.72 -4.81
CA ALA A 82 7.77 -1.82 -3.87
C ALA A 82 6.57 -1.92 -2.93
N PHE A 83 6.25 -3.17 -2.55
CA PHE A 83 5.19 -3.52 -1.62
C PHE A 83 5.71 -4.58 -0.65
N SER A 84 5.57 -4.35 0.63
CA SER A 84 5.94 -5.30 1.68
C SER A 84 4.69 -5.89 2.31
N PHE A 85 4.62 -7.21 2.34
CA PHE A 85 3.49 -7.96 2.90
C PHE A 85 3.90 -8.67 4.17
N PHE A 86 3.01 -8.70 5.14
CA PHE A 86 3.21 -9.34 6.44
C PHE A 86 1.97 -10.18 6.77
N ASP A 87 2.17 -11.45 7.07
CA ASP A 87 1.12 -12.32 7.64
C ASP A 87 1.30 -12.38 9.16
N ARG A 88 0.41 -11.72 9.89
CA ARG A 88 0.45 -11.66 11.37
C ARG A 88 0.20 -13.00 12.04
N ARG A 89 -0.43 -13.94 11.34
CA ARG A 89 -0.73 -15.28 11.89
C ARG A 89 0.51 -16.16 11.93
N THR A 90 1.37 -16.03 10.93
CA THR A 90 2.55 -16.87 10.76
C THR A 90 3.87 -16.15 11.06
N GLY A 91 3.85 -14.83 11.14
CA GLY A 91 5.04 -13.98 11.24
C GLY A 91 5.86 -13.90 9.95
N LYS A 92 5.40 -14.52 8.86
CA LYS A 92 6.08 -14.43 7.56
C LYS A 92 5.95 -13.04 6.97
N SER A 93 6.98 -12.64 6.22
CA SER A 93 7.00 -11.38 5.49
C SER A 93 7.72 -11.50 4.17
N ALA A 94 7.33 -10.70 3.19
CA ALA A 94 7.99 -10.63 1.89
C ALA A 94 7.87 -9.20 1.34
N ARG A 95 8.93 -8.72 0.72
CA ARG A 95 8.97 -7.43 0.00
C ARG A 95 9.15 -7.68 -1.48
N VAL A 96 8.18 -7.30 -2.27
CA VAL A 96 8.19 -7.35 -3.74
C VAL A 96 8.71 -6.01 -4.25
N LEU A 97 9.89 -6.00 -4.84
CA LEU A 97 10.52 -4.81 -5.43
C LEU A 97 10.60 -4.98 -6.93
N PHE A 98 9.97 -4.09 -7.69
CA PHE A 98 10.06 -4.11 -9.15
C PHE A 98 11.44 -3.63 -9.62
N LYS A 99 11.97 -4.35 -10.61
CA LYS A 99 13.17 -3.96 -11.33
C LYS A 99 12.85 -2.81 -12.28
N PRO A 100 13.84 -2.00 -12.68
CA PRO A 100 13.66 -1.02 -13.74
C PRO A 100 13.17 -1.73 -15.01
N MET A 101 12.15 -1.18 -15.64
CA MET A 101 11.57 -1.71 -16.87
C MET A 101 11.74 -0.69 -18.00
N GLU A 102 11.97 -1.18 -19.22
CA GLU A 102 12.00 -0.32 -20.38
C GLU A 102 10.65 0.33 -20.64
N ARG A 103 10.67 1.60 -20.93
CA ARG A 103 9.43 2.35 -21.26
C ARG A 103 9.08 2.08 -22.72
N THR A 104 7.84 1.74 -22.97
CA THR A 104 7.24 1.64 -24.30
C THR A 104 6.05 2.58 -24.41
N ASN A 105 5.82 3.10 -25.61
CA ASN A 105 4.62 3.88 -25.91
C ASN A 105 3.38 2.98 -26.14
N ASP A 106 3.59 1.68 -26.35
CA ASP A 106 2.51 0.71 -26.45
C ASP A 106 2.06 0.26 -25.05
N ARG A 107 0.98 0.86 -24.58
CA ARG A 107 0.41 0.62 -23.25
C ARG A 107 -0.10 -0.80 -23.08
N GLU A 108 -0.74 -1.36 -24.11
CA GLU A 108 -1.30 -2.71 -24.06
C GLU A 108 -0.19 -3.77 -24.03
N ALA A 109 0.84 -3.58 -24.86
CA ALA A 109 2.00 -4.44 -24.84
C ALA A 109 2.72 -4.40 -23.49
N ALA A 110 2.87 -3.20 -22.87
CA ALA A 110 3.45 -3.07 -21.55
C ALA A 110 2.65 -3.80 -20.46
N ILE A 111 1.32 -3.65 -20.46
CA ILE A 111 0.44 -4.35 -19.52
C ILE A 111 0.60 -5.86 -19.68
N LYS A 112 0.50 -6.36 -20.92
CA LYS A 112 0.64 -7.78 -21.21
C LYS A 112 1.99 -8.33 -20.76
N ALA A 113 3.07 -7.63 -21.09
CA ALA A 113 4.43 -8.01 -20.68
C ALA A 113 4.53 -8.15 -19.15
N ILE A 114 4.04 -7.17 -18.38
CA ILE A 114 4.09 -7.21 -16.91
C ILE A 114 3.28 -8.39 -16.36
N LEU A 115 2.07 -8.61 -16.89
CA LEU A 115 1.16 -9.64 -16.40
C LEU A 115 1.64 -11.07 -16.72
N THR A 116 2.44 -11.25 -17.78
CA THR A 116 2.86 -12.58 -18.26
C THR A 116 4.33 -12.90 -18.06
N ALA A 117 5.17 -11.89 -17.71
CA ALA A 117 6.59 -12.11 -17.52
C ALA A 117 6.88 -13.07 -16.36
N PRO A 118 7.94 -13.89 -16.46
CA PRO A 118 8.50 -14.61 -15.32
C PRO A 118 8.84 -13.64 -14.18
N LYS A 119 8.59 -14.05 -12.94
CA LYS A 119 8.80 -13.16 -11.79
C LYS A 119 10.25 -12.69 -11.67
N GLU A 120 11.20 -13.57 -12.02
CA GLU A 120 12.64 -13.31 -11.95
C GLU A 120 13.07 -12.17 -12.88
N GLU A 121 12.31 -11.90 -13.94
CA GLU A 121 12.60 -10.83 -14.88
C GLU A 121 12.09 -9.47 -14.37
N ILE A 122 10.98 -9.42 -13.63
CA ILE A 122 10.31 -8.18 -13.29
C ILE A 122 10.45 -7.75 -11.84
N VAL A 123 10.72 -8.69 -10.89
CA VAL A 123 10.82 -8.37 -9.47
C VAL A 123 12.03 -9.02 -8.80
N GLU A 124 12.36 -8.48 -7.63
CA GLU A 124 13.17 -9.10 -6.61
C GLU A 124 12.31 -9.31 -5.36
N ILE A 125 12.29 -10.55 -4.86
CA ILE A 125 11.63 -10.85 -3.58
C ILE A 125 12.69 -10.73 -2.48
N LYS A 126 12.45 -9.84 -1.52
CA LYS A 126 13.36 -9.51 -0.41
C LYS A 126 12.65 -9.65 0.93
N THR A 127 13.42 -9.72 1.99
CA THR A 127 12.90 -9.49 3.34
C THR A 127 12.66 -7.98 3.53
N PRO A 128 11.52 -7.55 4.09
CA PRO A 128 11.34 -6.16 4.51
C PRO A 128 12.43 -5.75 5.50
N HIS A 129 12.89 -4.50 5.40
CA HIS A 129 13.92 -3.94 6.29
C HIS A 129 13.33 -3.23 7.52
N TYR A 130 12.07 -3.49 7.81
CA TYR A 130 11.32 -2.96 8.95
C TYR A 130 10.30 -4.00 9.43
N GLU A 131 9.91 -3.88 10.68
CA GLU A 131 8.91 -4.73 11.31
C GLU A 131 7.51 -4.49 10.76
N ALA A 132 6.63 -5.48 10.95
CA ALA A 132 5.22 -5.33 10.62
C ALA A 132 4.63 -4.13 11.37
N PRO A 133 3.90 -3.23 10.70
CA PRO A 133 3.19 -2.16 11.38
C PRO A 133 2.28 -2.70 12.49
N GLU A 134 2.10 -1.95 13.56
CA GLU A 134 1.11 -2.27 14.59
C GLU A 134 -0.30 -2.36 14.00
N LYS A 135 -1.20 -3.04 14.71
CA LYS A 135 -2.63 -3.00 14.36
C LYS A 135 -3.19 -1.60 14.48
N ALA A 136 -4.20 -1.32 13.65
CA ALA A 136 -4.98 -0.10 13.81
C ALA A 136 -5.57 -0.03 15.22
N ARG A 137 -5.52 1.15 15.82
CA ARG A 137 -6.07 1.40 17.16
C ARG A 137 -7.01 2.59 17.14
N SER A 138 -7.88 2.65 18.11
CA SER A 138 -8.68 3.85 18.37
C SER A 138 -7.80 4.93 19.00
N PHE A 139 -8.11 6.17 18.70
CA PHE A 139 -7.45 7.35 19.23
C PHE A 139 -8.47 8.25 19.90
N GLU A 140 -8.03 8.98 20.93
CA GLU A 140 -8.82 10.03 21.52
C GLU A 140 -9.02 11.19 20.53
N SER A 141 -10.20 11.81 20.61
CA SER A 141 -10.51 13.02 19.84
C SER A 141 -10.19 14.25 20.66
N ILE A 142 -9.23 15.05 20.18
CA ILE A 142 -8.76 16.25 20.85
C ILE A 142 -9.17 17.49 20.05
N ARG A 143 -9.72 18.49 20.75
CA ARG A 143 -10.14 19.74 20.14
C ARG A 143 -8.92 20.61 19.80
N CYS A 144 -8.87 21.14 18.61
CA CYS A 144 -7.89 22.13 18.19
C CYS A 144 -8.22 23.48 18.82
N ASP A 145 -7.25 24.11 19.49
CA ASP A 145 -7.46 25.37 20.19
C ASP A 145 -7.64 26.57 19.23
N ARG A 146 -7.25 26.40 17.93
CA ARG A 146 -7.38 27.46 16.93
C ARG A 146 -8.71 27.39 16.14
N CYS A 147 -9.02 26.26 15.50
CA CYS A 147 -10.25 26.14 14.68
C CYS A 147 -11.43 25.56 15.44
N GLY A 148 -11.22 24.96 16.60
CA GLY A 148 -12.27 24.33 17.39
C GLY A 148 -12.71 22.96 16.93
N GLU A 149 -12.18 22.45 15.82
CA GLU A 149 -12.49 21.12 15.29
C GLU A 149 -11.77 20.02 16.08
N PHE A 150 -12.40 18.84 16.13
CA PHE A 150 -11.81 17.66 16.76
C PHE A 150 -10.95 16.90 15.76
N CYS A 151 -9.75 16.48 16.19
CA CYS A 151 -8.91 15.57 15.44
C CYS A 151 -8.29 14.52 16.35
N ARG A 152 -7.78 13.46 15.75
CA ARG A 152 -7.13 12.37 16.46
C ARG A 152 -5.90 12.88 17.23
N GLU A 153 -5.70 12.36 18.44
CA GLU A 153 -4.57 12.72 19.31
C GLU A 153 -3.19 12.62 18.65
N ASP A 154 -2.98 11.60 17.80
CA ASP A 154 -1.72 11.39 17.09
C ASP A 154 -1.43 12.45 16.00
N LYS A 155 -2.43 13.27 15.65
CA LYS A 155 -2.35 14.37 14.67
C LYS A 155 -2.31 15.75 15.32
N ILE A 156 -2.43 15.81 16.64
CA ILE A 156 -2.26 17.06 17.40
C ILE A 156 -0.78 17.41 17.49
N ARG A 157 -0.51 18.68 17.37
CA ARG A 157 0.81 19.30 17.60
C ARG A 157 0.68 20.30 18.75
N LEU A 158 1.59 20.19 19.73
CA LEU A 158 1.66 21.14 20.82
C LEU A 158 2.63 22.27 20.46
N SER A 159 2.19 23.52 20.56
CA SER A 159 3.03 24.68 20.34
C SER A 159 2.61 25.80 21.29
N LYS A 160 3.55 26.38 22.03
CA LYS A 160 3.32 27.45 23.02
C LYS A 160 2.24 27.14 24.07
N GLY A 161 2.08 25.85 24.41
CA GLY A 161 1.07 25.39 25.35
C GLY A 161 -0.32 25.15 24.77
N GLU A 162 -0.53 25.42 23.48
CA GLU A 162 -1.80 25.19 22.76
C GLU A 162 -1.71 23.98 21.84
N ARG A 163 -2.88 23.36 21.58
CA ARG A 163 -3.06 22.16 20.75
C ARG A 163 -3.55 22.54 19.36
N TYR A 164 -2.82 22.16 18.35
CA TYR A 164 -3.15 22.47 16.97
C TYR A 164 -3.34 21.21 16.15
N CYS A 165 -4.37 21.15 15.32
CA CYS A 165 -4.46 20.17 14.22
C CYS A 165 -3.40 20.47 13.15
N SER A 166 -3.16 19.53 12.24
CA SER A 166 -2.17 19.69 11.17
C SER A 166 -2.40 20.93 10.30
N ASP A 167 -3.66 21.30 10.06
CA ASP A 167 -4.01 22.45 9.21
C ASP A 167 -3.79 23.80 9.90
N CYS A 168 -3.86 23.81 11.23
CA CYS A 168 -3.67 25.01 12.05
C CYS A 168 -2.24 25.18 12.54
N TYR A 169 -1.46 24.10 12.55
CA TYR A 169 -0.10 24.11 13.04
C TYR A 169 0.85 24.74 12.01
N THR A 170 1.64 25.71 12.46
CA THR A 170 2.73 26.26 11.67
C THR A 170 4.06 25.79 12.29
N PRO A 171 4.88 25.01 11.57
CA PRO A 171 6.19 24.62 12.05
C PRO A 171 7.05 25.85 12.38
N TYR A 172 7.86 25.72 13.40
CA TYR A 172 8.91 26.71 13.68
C TYR A 172 10.04 26.46 12.68
N ASP A 173 10.24 27.42 11.78
CA ASP A 173 11.29 27.37 10.77
C ASP A 173 12.41 28.37 11.14
N ARG A 174 13.62 27.85 11.28
CA ARG A 174 14.87 28.60 11.45
C ARG A 174 15.97 27.98 10.64
#